data_859e97de13b55de5c11537f302391b48
#
_entry.id   859e97de13b55de5c11537f302391b48
#
_cell.length_a   1.000
_cell.length_b   1.000
_cell.length_c   1.000
_cell.angle_alpha   90.00
_cell.angle_beta   90.00
_cell.angle_gamma   90.00
#
_symmetry.space_group_name_H-M   'P 1'
#
loop_
_entity.id
_entity.type
_entity.pdbx_description
1 polymer ?
#
loop_
_entity_poly.entity_id
_entity_poly.type
_entity_poly.pdbx_seq_one_letter_code
_entity_poly.pdbx_strand_id
1 'polypeptide(L)'
;MTPLPAEFTTLTCIPGVIHYKGAKIQLLDLPGIIEGAKDGKGRGRQVIAVARSCNLILLCLDAAKPAVHKRLIEHEMEGFGIRLNKRPPDVTFVRKDRGGITFSASVQSALDVDQVKAVCTEYRIHNAAFHVRRECTIDEIIDVIEGNRVYIPCIYVVNKIDAIAMEELELYDRLPHYCPISSNLDWNLDGLLEDMWAKLCLLRVYTKPRGLFPDFDQPVILRNDARHTTVEAFCNKLHKAIIHDLKHALVWGRSTKFNPQKVGKDHRLCDEDVLQLVKR
;
A
#
# COMPACT_ATOMS: atom_id res chain seq x y z
N MET A 1 5.14 39.98 -20.91
CA MET A 1 5.43 38.54 -20.75
C MET A 1 4.83 38.10 -19.45
N THR A 2 3.63 37.51 -19.49
CA THR A 2 2.97 36.93 -18.33
C THR A 2 3.66 35.60 -17.97
N PRO A 3 4.07 35.36 -16.72
CA PRO A 3 4.67 34.11 -16.33
C PRO A 3 3.60 33.00 -16.46
N LEU A 4 3.96 31.94 -17.17
CA LEU A 4 3.18 30.71 -17.24
C LEU A 4 2.96 30.16 -15.83
N PRO A 5 1.76 29.65 -15.50
CA PRO A 5 1.50 29.07 -14.19
C PRO A 5 2.42 27.85 -13.98
N ALA A 6 2.98 27.75 -12.76
CA ALA A 6 3.99 26.79 -12.33
C ALA A 6 3.47 25.32 -12.23
N GLU A 7 2.58 24.89 -13.11
CA GLU A 7 1.90 23.57 -13.00
C GLU A 7 2.69 22.40 -13.60
N PHE A 8 3.86 22.59 -14.22
CA PHE A 8 4.55 21.53 -14.98
C PHE A 8 6.09 21.57 -14.86
N THR A 9 6.64 21.78 -13.68
CA THR A 9 8.08 21.98 -13.50
C THR A 9 8.90 20.70 -13.25
N THR A 10 8.30 19.58 -12.86
CA THR A 10 9.03 18.33 -12.61
C THR A 10 9.05 17.44 -13.85
N LEU A 11 10.17 17.40 -14.57
CA LEU A 11 10.38 16.60 -15.77
C LEU A 11 10.90 15.18 -15.48
N THR A 12 11.38 14.94 -14.26
CA THR A 12 11.99 13.68 -13.79
C THR A 12 11.52 13.39 -12.38
N CYS A 13 11.34 12.11 -12.06
CA CYS A 13 11.05 11.67 -10.69
C CYS A 13 12.24 12.03 -9.79
N ILE A 14 12.03 12.88 -8.80
CA ILE A 14 13.06 13.30 -7.84
C ILE A 14 12.88 12.48 -6.56
N PRO A 15 13.86 11.65 -6.18
CA PRO A 15 13.79 10.89 -4.94
C PRO A 15 14.19 11.77 -3.74
N GLY A 16 13.34 11.81 -2.73
CA GLY A 16 13.65 12.32 -1.40
C GLY A 16 13.70 11.17 -0.39
N VAL A 17 14.28 11.39 0.78
CA VAL A 17 14.32 10.43 1.87
C VAL A 17 13.81 11.08 3.15
N ILE A 18 12.79 10.49 3.76
CA ILE A 18 12.28 10.90 5.06
C ILE A 18 12.75 9.86 6.09
N HIS A 19 13.28 10.34 7.21
CA HIS A 19 13.61 9.49 8.36
C HIS A 19 12.52 9.65 9.40
N TYR A 20 11.81 8.56 9.68
CA TYR A 20 10.73 8.58 10.65
C TYR A 20 10.68 7.27 11.44
N LYS A 21 10.64 7.35 12.77
CA LYS A 21 10.66 6.20 13.70
C LYS A 21 11.75 5.16 13.38
N GLY A 22 12.94 5.61 12.96
CA GLY A 22 14.07 4.77 12.56
C GLY A 22 13.95 4.13 11.18
N ALA A 23 12.86 4.35 10.45
CA ALA A 23 12.70 3.93 9.07
C ALA A 23 13.21 4.99 8.08
N LYS A 24 13.75 4.53 6.96
CA LYS A 24 14.03 5.36 5.78
C LYS A 24 12.90 5.17 4.78
N ILE A 25 12.07 6.17 4.60
CA ILE A 25 10.96 6.19 3.66
C ILE A 25 11.42 6.98 2.43
N GLN A 26 11.44 6.34 1.27
CA GLN A 26 11.74 7.02 0.03
C GLN A 26 10.47 7.70 -0.48
N LEU A 27 10.53 9.01 -0.64
CA LEU A 27 9.48 9.82 -1.24
C LEU A 27 9.86 10.11 -2.70
N LEU A 28 8.96 9.80 -3.62
CA LEU A 28 9.15 10.07 -5.05
C LEU A 28 8.21 11.19 -5.47
N ASP A 29 8.78 12.34 -5.85
CA ASP A 29 8.00 13.41 -6.45
C ASP A 29 7.73 13.07 -7.91
N LEU A 30 6.45 12.86 -8.23
CA LEU A 30 6.00 12.54 -9.57
C LEU A 30 5.35 13.77 -10.20
N PRO A 31 5.68 14.10 -11.46
CA PRO A 31 5.01 15.18 -12.16
C PRO A 31 3.51 14.94 -12.22
N GLY A 32 2.73 16.02 -12.21
CA GLY A 32 1.27 15.96 -12.23
C GLY A 32 0.73 15.08 -13.36
N ILE A 33 -0.27 14.29 -13.06
CA ILE A 33 -0.97 13.45 -14.05
C ILE A 33 -1.81 14.38 -14.92
N ILE A 34 -1.58 14.33 -16.24
CA ILE A 34 -2.28 15.14 -17.23
C ILE A 34 -3.49 14.36 -17.71
N GLU A 35 -4.62 15.06 -17.89
CA GLU A 35 -5.81 14.52 -18.54
C GLU A 35 -5.47 13.84 -19.87
N GLY A 36 -5.99 12.63 -20.10
CA GLY A 36 -5.74 11.85 -21.31
C GLY A 36 -4.39 11.12 -21.32
N ALA A 37 -3.70 11.00 -20.19
CA ALA A 37 -2.47 10.23 -20.10
C ALA A 37 -2.67 8.76 -20.49
N LYS A 38 -3.85 8.17 -20.21
CA LYS A 38 -4.25 6.82 -20.62
C LYS A 38 -4.33 6.66 -22.13
N ASP A 39 -4.67 7.72 -22.85
CA ASP A 39 -4.80 7.71 -24.32
C ASP A 39 -3.44 7.86 -25.03
N GLY A 40 -2.34 7.79 -24.29
CA GLY A 40 -0.98 7.79 -24.83
C GLY A 40 -0.39 9.17 -25.11
N LYS A 41 -1.06 10.24 -24.66
CA LYS A 41 -0.56 11.60 -24.79
C LYS A 41 0.48 11.87 -23.69
N GLY A 42 1.72 12.15 -24.08
CA GLY A 42 2.79 12.59 -23.21
C GLY A 42 3.47 11.51 -22.34
N ARG A 43 4.12 11.95 -21.27
CA ARG A 43 4.94 11.12 -20.34
C ARG A 43 4.15 10.41 -19.26
N GLY A 44 2.82 10.47 -19.28
CA GLY A 44 1.95 9.89 -18.27
C GLY A 44 2.18 8.39 -18.04
N ARG A 45 2.52 7.62 -19.09
CA ARG A 45 2.83 6.18 -18.94
C ARG A 45 4.04 5.91 -18.04
N GLN A 46 5.08 6.73 -18.11
CA GLN A 46 6.27 6.57 -17.27
C GLN A 46 5.97 6.89 -15.81
N VAL A 47 5.23 7.98 -15.54
CA VAL A 47 4.77 8.36 -14.20
C VAL A 47 3.95 7.22 -13.57
N ILE A 48 3.01 6.68 -14.34
CA ILE A 48 2.17 5.58 -13.88
C ILE A 48 2.97 4.29 -13.63
N ALA A 49 3.96 3.98 -14.46
CA ALA A 49 4.82 2.81 -14.24
C ALA A 49 5.56 2.90 -12.88
N VAL A 50 6.04 4.10 -12.52
CA VAL A 50 6.64 4.35 -11.20
C VAL A 50 5.59 4.26 -10.10
N ALA A 51 4.43 4.90 -10.27
CA ALA A 51 3.34 4.85 -9.28
C ALA A 51 2.89 3.42 -8.96
N ARG A 52 2.85 2.52 -9.96
CA ARG A 52 2.52 1.10 -9.77
C ARG A 52 3.52 0.34 -8.91
N SER A 53 4.74 0.81 -8.78
CA SER A 53 5.79 0.19 -7.94
C SER A 53 5.82 0.71 -6.50
N CYS A 54 5.05 1.76 -6.20
CA CYS A 54 5.01 2.37 -4.88
C CYS A 54 4.20 1.52 -3.88
N ASN A 55 4.57 1.63 -2.60
CA ASN A 55 3.85 0.95 -1.51
C ASN A 55 2.71 1.82 -0.95
N LEU A 56 2.76 3.13 -1.17
CA LEU A 56 1.78 4.12 -0.75
C LEU A 56 1.75 5.25 -1.78
N ILE A 57 0.59 5.79 -2.07
CA ILE A 57 0.41 6.97 -2.91
C ILE A 57 -0.09 8.12 -2.02
N LEU A 58 0.57 9.27 -2.11
CA LEU A 58 0.09 10.53 -1.56
C LEU A 58 -0.49 11.35 -2.70
N LEU A 59 -1.80 11.55 -2.68
CA LEU A 59 -2.50 12.34 -3.69
C LEU A 59 -2.70 13.75 -3.15
N CYS A 60 -1.82 14.67 -3.57
CA CYS A 60 -1.83 16.04 -3.09
C CYS A 60 -2.91 16.86 -3.79
N LEU A 61 -3.84 17.37 -3.02
CA LEU A 61 -4.96 18.21 -3.45
C LEU A 61 -4.78 19.61 -2.87
N ASP A 62 -5.18 20.63 -3.62
CA ASP A 62 -5.22 22.00 -3.14
C ASP A 62 -6.61 22.27 -2.52
N ALA A 63 -6.66 22.67 -1.25
CA ALA A 63 -7.89 22.92 -0.51
C ALA A 63 -8.77 23.99 -1.17
N ALA A 64 -8.15 24.97 -1.83
CA ALA A 64 -8.87 26.05 -2.54
C ALA A 64 -9.42 25.65 -3.91
N LYS A 65 -9.09 24.45 -4.42
CA LYS A 65 -9.53 23.96 -5.72
C LYS A 65 -10.74 23.01 -5.60
N PRO A 66 -11.61 22.95 -6.62
CA PRO A 66 -12.77 22.07 -6.60
C PRO A 66 -12.41 20.58 -6.44
N ALA A 67 -13.22 19.81 -5.72
CA ALA A 67 -13.06 18.37 -5.50
C ALA A 67 -13.11 17.51 -6.79
N VAL A 68 -13.47 18.10 -7.93
CA VAL A 68 -13.49 17.42 -9.24
C VAL A 68 -12.11 16.88 -9.62
N HIS A 69 -11.03 17.58 -9.26
CA HIS A 69 -9.67 17.16 -9.55
C HIS A 69 -9.33 15.79 -8.96
N LYS A 70 -9.83 15.49 -7.74
CA LYS A 70 -9.67 14.16 -7.13
C LYS A 70 -10.25 13.06 -8.02
N ARG A 71 -11.52 13.22 -8.43
CA ARG A 71 -12.23 12.21 -9.25
C ARG A 71 -11.53 11.98 -10.58
N LEU A 72 -11.01 13.04 -11.18
CA LEU A 72 -10.28 12.97 -12.43
C LEU A 72 -9.01 12.12 -12.29
N ILE A 73 -8.19 12.40 -11.27
CA ILE A 73 -6.95 11.66 -11.01
C ILE A 73 -7.26 10.19 -10.66
N GLU A 74 -8.28 9.94 -9.84
CA GLU A 74 -8.73 8.57 -9.53
C GLU A 74 -9.13 7.81 -10.79
N HIS A 75 -9.90 8.44 -11.68
CA HIS A 75 -10.31 7.83 -12.93
C HIS A 75 -9.13 7.52 -13.86
N GLU A 76 -8.18 8.41 -13.98
CA GLU A 76 -6.95 8.16 -14.73
C GLU A 76 -6.15 6.99 -14.12
N MET A 77 -5.97 6.97 -12.79
CA MET A 77 -5.31 5.87 -12.08
C MET A 77 -6.02 4.53 -12.32
N GLU A 78 -7.35 4.50 -12.23
CA GLU A 78 -8.16 3.31 -12.51
C GLU A 78 -7.97 2.83 -13.95
N GLY A 79 -7.92 3.73 -14.93
CA GLY A 79 -7.65 3.42 -16.34
C GLY A 79 -6.29 2.74 -16.55
N PHE A 80 -5.30 3.05 -15.72
CA PHE A 80 -4.00 2.38 -15.72
C PHE A 80 -3.93 1.12 -14.86
N GLY A 81 -5.05 0.70 -14.29
CA GLY A 81 -5.14 -0.52 -13.48
C GLY A 81 -4.59 -0.37 -12.06
N ILE A 82 -4.56 0.86 -11.52
CA ILE A 82 -4.26 1.11 -10.11
C ILE A 82 -5.60 1.25 -9.36
N ARG A 83 -5.76 0.48 -8.30
CA ARG A 83 -6.94 0.52 -7.42
C ARG A 83 -6.54 1.15 -6.09
N LEU A 84 -6.94 2.41 -5.89
CA LEU A 84 -6.64 3.16 -4.68
C LEU A 84 -7.57 2.75 -3.53
N ASN A 85 -7.01 2.48 -2.36
CA ASN A 85 -7.74 2.13 -1.13
C ASN A 85 -8.72 0.96 -1.26
N LYS A 86 -8.61 0.15 -2.32
CA LYS A 86 -9.39 -1.08 -2.48
C LYS A 86 -8.57 -2.29 -2.03
N ARG A 87 -9.25 -3.35 -1.59
CA ARG A 87 -8.61 -4.64 -1.28
C ARG A 87 -8.65 -5.53 -2.52
N PRO A 88 -7.61 -6.32 -2.77
CA PRO A 88 -7.63 -7.31 -3.82
C PRO A 88 -8.85 -8.24 -3.65
N PRO A 89 -9.58 -8.60 -4.71
CA PRO A 89 -10.68 -9.53 -4.64
C PRO A 89 -10.20 -10.92 -4.18
N ASP A 90 -10.92 -11.55 -3.24
CA ASP A 90 -10.63 -12.93 -2.81
C ASP A 90 -11.33 -13.93 -3.73
N VAL A 91 -10.85 -13.97 -4.96
CA VAL A 91 -11.36 -14.81 -6.02
C VAL A 91 -10.22 -15.65 -6.58
N THR A 92 -10.41 -16.96 -6.59
CA THR A 92 -9.52 -17.86 -7.31
C THR A 92 -10.03 -18.03 -8.74
N PHE A 93 -9.21 -17.69 -9.72
CA PHE A 93 -9.49 -17.86 -11.14
C PHE A 93 -8.49 -18.84 -11.74
N VAL A 94 -9.00 -19.89 -12.35
CA VAL A 94 -8.18 -20.90 -13.03
C VAL A 94 -8.76 -21.16 -14.42
N ARG A 95 -7.96 -20.93 -15.45
CA ARG A 95 -8.30 -21.34 -16.82
C ARG A 95 -8.21 -22.86 -16.91
N LYS A 96 -9.18 -23.46 -17.60
CA LYS A 96 -9.27 -24.92 -17.84
C LYS A 96 -9.20 -25.21 -19.34
N ASP A 97 -8.81 -26.42 -19.68
CA ASP A 97 -8.82 -26.85 -21.10
C ASP A 97 -10.23 -27.27 -21.54
N ARG A 98 -11.06 -27.81 -20.64
CA ARG A 98 -12.40 -28.33 -20.91
C ARG A 98 -13.35 -28.08 -19.71
N GLY A 99 -14.67 -28.22 -19.96
CA GLY A 99 -15.68 -28.25 -18.90
C GLY A 99 -16.49 -26.96 -18.72
N GLY A 100 -16.33 -25.98 -19.61
CA GLY A 100 -17.08 -24.73 -19.58
C GLY A 100 -16.70 -23.84 -18.41
N ILE A 101 -17.57 -22.87 -18.11
CA ILE A 101 -17.38 -21.91 -17.02
C ILE A 101 -18.07 -22.47 -15.77
N THR A 102 -17.30 -22.69 -14.71
CA THR A 102 -17.81 -23.08 -13.39
C THR A 102 -17.64 -21.93 -12.42
N PHE A 103 -18.71 -21.58 -11.72
CA PHE A 103 -18.75 -20.55 -10.70
C PHE A 103 -19.16 -21.16 -9.38
N SER A 104 -18.39 -20.92 -8.33
CA SER A 104 -18.72 -21.32 -6.96
C SER A 104 -18.44 -20.17 -6.01
N ALA A 105 -19.33 -19.93 -5.08
CA ALA A 105 -19.18 -18.90 -4.05
C ALA A 105 -19.33 -19.53 -2.67
N SER A 106 -18.44 -19.19 -1.75
CA SER A 106 -18.52 -19.60 -0.33
C SER A 106 -19.43 -18.67 0.48
N VAL A 107 -19.81 -17.52 -0.07
CA VAL A 107 -20.72 -16.54 0.52
C VAL A 107 -21.86 -16.26 -0.44
N GLN A 108 -23.01 -15.80 0.10
CA GLN A 108 -24.11 -15.34 -0.74
C GLN A 108 -23.62 -14.12 -1.54
N SER A 109 -23.48 -14.27 -2.84
CA SER A 109 -22.99 -13.24 -3.76
C SER A 109 -24.17 -12.69 -4.56
N ALA A 110 -24.18 -11.38 -4.75
CA ALA A 110 -25.12 -10.72 -5.67
C ALA A 110 -24.76 -10.94 -7.15
N LEU A 111 -23.60 -11.57 -7.42
CA LEU A 111 -23.17 -11.89 -8.79
C LEU A 111 -24.00 -13.05 -9.36
N ASP A 112 -24.59 -12.78 -10.52
CA ASP A 112 -25.23 -13.81 -11.32
C ASP A 112 -24.18 -14.57 -12.16
N VAL A 113 -24.32 -15.90 -12.22
CA VAL A 113 -23.48 -16.77 -13.03
C VAL A 113 -23.50 -16.37 -14.50
N ASP A 114 -24.65 -15.89 -15.00
CA ASP A 114 -24.78 -15.49 -16.39
C ASP A 114 -24.04 -14.18 -16.70
N GLN A 115 -23.94 -13.28 -15.73
CA GLN A 115 -23.08 -12.08 -15.83
C GLN A 115 -21.60 -12.46 -15.94
N VAL A 116 -21.14 -13.41 -15.12
CA VAL A 116 -19.75 -13.90 -15.19
C VAL A 116 -19.47 -14.58 -16.52
N LYS A 117 -20.42 -15.35 -17.06
CA LYS A 117 -20.32 -15.97 -18.41
C LYS A 117 -20.25 -14.93 -19.51
N ALA A 118 -21.06 -13.87 -19.43
CA ALA A 118 -21.02 -12.76 -20.38
C ALA A 118 -19.65 -12.09 -20.43
N VAL A 119 -19.08 -11.77 -19.26
CA VAL A 119 -17.71 -11.23 -19.15
C VAL A 119 -16.69 -12.21 -19.75
N CYS A 120 -16.77 -13.50 -19.40
CA CYS A 120 -15.85 -14.50 -19.96
C CYS A 120 -15.93 -14.59 -21.49
N THR A 121 -17.12 -14.44 -22.05
CA THR A 121 -17.34 -14.45 -23.52
C THR A 121 -16.64 -13.25 -24.18
N GLU A 122 -16.74 -12.07 -23.58
CA GLU A 122 -16.08 -10.85 -24.06
C GLU A 122 -14.55 -11.01 -24.05
N TYR A 123 -14.00 -11.63 -22.98
CA TYR A 123 -12.57 -11.95 -22.89
C TYR A 123 -12.15 -13.24 -23.64
N ARG A 124 -13.04 -13.84 -24.42
CA ARG A 124 -12.82 -15.09 -25.20
C ARG A 124 -12.34 -16.25 -24.33
N ILE A 125 -12.88 -16.35 -23.11
CA ILE A 125 -12.59 -17.43 -22.16
C ILE A 125 -13.78 -18.41 -22.18
N HIS A 126 -13.57 -19.61 -22.73
CA HIS A 126 -14.62 -20.62 -22.86
C HIS A 126 -14.63 -21.61 -21.68
N ASN A 127 -13.48 -21.83 -21.04
CA ASN A 127 -13.34 -22.82 -19.99
C ASN A 127 -12.57 -22.20 -18.80
N ALA A 128 -13.23 -22.03 -17.67
CA ALA A 128 -12.63 -21.49 -16.46
C ALA A 128 -13.38 -21.91 -15.19
N ALA A 129 -12.68 -21.87 -14.07
CA ALA A 129 -13.28 -22.01 -12.75
C ALA A 129 -13.06 -20.73 -11.95
N PHE A 130 -14.14 -20.22 -11.37
CA PHE A 130 -14.13 -19.13 -10.41
C PHE A 130 -14.56 -19.67 -9.06
N HIS A 131 -13.79 -19.36 -8.03
CA HIS A 131 -14.17 -19.61 -6.64
C HIS A 131 -14.07 -18.31 -5.86
N VAL A 132 -15.23 -17.80 -5.44
CA VAL A 132 -15.41 -16.52 -4.76
C VAL A 132 -15.55 -16.78 -3.27
N ARG A 133 -14.65 -16.21 -2.45
CA ARG A 133 -14.68 -16.37 -0.99
C ARG A 133 -15.25 -15.17 -0.26
N ARG A 134 -15.37 -14.05 -0.92
CA ARG A 134 -15.90 -12.78 -0.42
C ARG A 134 -16.86 -12.21 -1.44
N GLU A 135 -17.87 -11.47 -1.00
CA GLU A 135 -18.72 -10.72 -1.91
C GLU A 135 -17.86 -9.83 -2.82
N CYS A 136 -18.08 -9.89 -4.12
CA CYS A 136 -17.34 -9.16 -5.12
C CYS A 136 -18.24 -8.62 -6.22
N THR A 137 -17.76 -7.59 -6.90
CA THR A 137 -18.46 -6.95 -8.02
C THR A 137 -17.99 -7.56 -9.35
N ILE A 138 -18.71 -7.24 -10.45
CA ILE A 138 -18.29 -7.63 -11.79
C ILE A 138 -16.93 -7.01 -12.15
N ASP A 139 -16.68 -5.76 -11.78
CA ASP A 139 -15.41 -5.08 -12.02
C ASP A 139 -14.25 -5.82 -11.33
N GLU A 140 -14.46 -6.35 -10.11
CA GLU A 140 -13.48 -7.16 -9.41
C GLU A 140 -13.21 -8.50 -10.13
N ILE A 141 -14.22 -9.11 -10.75
CA ILE A 141 -14.03 -10.30 -11.60
C ILE A 141 -13.20 -9.95 -12.84
N ILE A 142 -13.47 -8.83 -13.49
CA ILE A 142 -12.68 -8.34 -14.62
C ILE A 142 -11.23 -8.10 -14.19
N ASP A 143 -11.00 -7.47 -13.04
CA ASP A 143 -9.67 -7.25 -12.49
C ASP A 143 -8.89 -8.56 -12.30
N VAL A 144 -9.56 -9.62 -11.84
CA VAL A 144 -8.97 -10.96 -11.67
C VAL A 144 -8.64 -11.62 -13.02
N ILE A 145 -9.52 -11.50 -14.00
CA ILE A 145 -9.32 -12.04 -15.36
C ILE A 145 -8.12 -11.38 -16.03
N GLU A 146 -8.02 -10.06 -15.94
CA GLU A 146 -6.91 -9.29 -16.50
C GLU A 146 -5.58 -9.53 -15.77
N GLY A 147 -5.61 -9.75 -14.45
CA GLY A 147 -4.47 -10.13 -13.63
C GLY A 147 -3.34 -9.10 -13.54
N ASN A 148 -3.56 -7.90 -14.07
CA ASN A 148 -2.56 -6.83 -14.15
C ASN A 148 -2.85 -5.63 -13.24
N ARG A 149 -3.84 -5.74 -12.37
CA ARG A 149 -4.22 -4.68 -11.42
C ARG A 149 -3.31 -4.66 -10.20
N VAL A 150 -3.04 -3.46 -9.71
CA VAL A 150 -2.32 -3.24 -8.45
C VAL A 150 -3.21 -2.47 -7.48
N TYR A 151 -3.18 -2.92 -6.21
CA TYR A 151 -3.99 -2.35 -5.13
C TYR A 151 -3.05 -1.62 -4.20
N ILE A 152 -3.15 -0.29 -4.17
CA ILE A 152 -2.21 0.55 -3.43
C ILE A 152 -2.99 1.43 -2.45
N PRO A 153 -2.60 1.48 -1.17
CA PRO A 153 -3.16 2.44 -0.24
C PRO A 153 -2.84 3.86 -0.69
N CYS A 154 -3.78 4.77 -0.45
CA CYS A 154 -3.65 6.18 -0.80
C CYS A 154 -4.06 7.05 0.37
N ILE A 155 -3.34 8.15 0.58
CA ILE A 155 -3.75 9.25 1.46
C ILE A 155 -4.04 10.46 0.58
N TYR A 156 -5.22 11.04 0.75
CA TYR A 156 -5.61 12.28 0.09
C TYR A 156 -5.10 13.44 0.95
N VAL A 157 -3.95 13.98 0.59
CA VAL A 157 -3.32 15.09 1.31
C VAL A 157 -3.93 16.39 0.83
N VAL A 158 -4.75 17.03 1.66
CA VAL A 158 -5.37 18.33 1.34
C VAL A 158 -4.45 19.42 1.86
N ASN A 159 -3.69 20.02 0.96
CA ASN A 159 -2.73 21.08 1.27
C ASN A 159 -3.37 22.47 1.20
N LYS A 160 -2.72 23.44 1.85
CA LYS A 160 -3.12 24.85 1.93
C LYS A 160 -4.42 25.06 2.74
N ILE A 161 -4.58 24.31 3.82
CA ILE A 161 -5.74 24.46 4.71
C ILE A 161 -5.77 25.83 5.42
N ASP A 162 -4.67 26.56 5.42
CA ASP A 162 -4.57 27.94 5.86
C ASP A 162 -5.39 28.92 5.01
N ALA A 163 -5.84 28.51 3.83
CA ALA A 163 -6.62 29.32 2.91
C ALA A 163 -8.14 29.02 2.95
N ILE A 164 -8.60 28.08 3.77
CA ILE A 164 -10.02 27.68 3.87
C ILE A 164 -10.59 27.96 5.25
N ALA A 165 -11.92 27.97 5.36
CA ALA A 165 -12.64 28.19 6.61
C ALA A 165 -12.61 26.92 7.51
N MET A 166 -12.81 27.10 8.82
CA MET A 166 -12.80 25.98 9.80
C MET A 166 -13.91 24.97 9.51
N GLU A 167 -15.07 25.43 9.06
CA GLU A 167 -16.21 24.58 8.70
C GLU A 167 -15.88 23.64 7.53
N GLU A 168 -15.09 24.11 6.58
CA GLU A 168 -14.63 23.28 5.45
C GLU A 168 -13.58 22.27 5.91
N LEU A 169 -12.70 22.67 6.83
CA LEU A 169 -11.70 21.78 7.41
C LEU A 169 -12.33 20.60 8.15
N GLU A 170 -13.40 20.86 8.95
CA GLU A 170 -14.14 19.79 9.63
C GLU A 170 -14.73 18.75 8.67
N LEU A 171 -15.10 19.14 7.45
CA LEU A 171 -15.60 18.21 6.44
C LEU A 171 -14.48 17.27 5.97
N TYR A 172 -13.27 17.78 5.75
CA TYR A 172 -12.12 16.95 5.35
C TYR A 172 -11.70 15.98 6.46
N ASP A 173 -11.75 16.41 7.72
CA ASP A 173 -11.36 15.57 8.87
C ASP A 173 -12.29 14.35 9.04
N ARG A 174 -13.55 14.46 8.64
CA ARG A 174 -14.54 13.36 8.68
C ARG A 174 -14.41 12.38 7.52
N LEU A 175 -13.72 12.74 6.44
CA LEU A 175 -13.61 11.88 5.28
C LEU A 175 -12.51 10.82 5.45
N PRO A 176 -12.76 9.55 5.08
CA PRO A 176 -11.78 8.49 5.22
C PRO A 176 -10.58 8.72 4.29
N HIS A 177 -9.39 8.48 4.82
CA HIS A 177 -8.12 8.58 4.09
C HIS A 177 -7.69 10.00 3.74
N TYR A 178 -8.34 11.03 4.26
CA TYR A 178 -7.93 12.42 4.08
C TYR A 178 -6.99 12.84 5.21
N CYS A 179 -5.99 13.63 4.86
CA CYS A 179 -5.06 14.25 5.79
C CYS A 179 -4.92 15.73 5.41
N PRO A 180 -5.59 16.63 6.12
CA PRO A 180 -5.48 18.07 5.89
C PRO A 180 -4.15 18.59 6.44
N ILE A 181 -3.41 19.36 5.64
CA ILE A 181 -2.12 19.96 6.02
C ILE A 181 -1.96 21.39 5.50
N SER A 182 -1.05 22.14 6.10
CA SER A 182 -0.46 23.30 5.47
C SER A 182 1.05 23.13 5.42
N SER A 183 1.59 22.89 4.23
CA SER A 183 3.04 22.75 4.05
C SER A 183 3.80 24.08 4.19
N ASN A 184 3.10 25.21 4.07
CA ASN A 184 3.69 26.54 4.22
C ASN A 184 3.84 26.94 5.71
N LEU A 185 2.91 26.47 6.55
CA LEU A 185 2.87 26.77 7.98
C LEU A 185 3.25 25.56 8.85
N ASP A 186 3.70 24.48 8.26
CA ASP A 186 4.06 23.21 8.91
C ASP A 186 2.93 22.60 9.76
N TRP A 187 1.65 22.87 9.37
CA TRP A 187 0.51 22.34 10.12
C TRP A 187 0.23 20.88 9.76
N ASN A 188 0.04 20.05 10.78
CA ASN A 188 -0.31 18.64 10.73
C ASN A 188 0.63 17.76 9.86
N LEU A 189 1.88 18.14 9.70
CA LEU A 189 2.87 17.29 9.02
C LEU A 189 3.19 16.04 9.84
N ASP A 190 3.20 16.15 11.19
CA ASP A 190 3.39 15.00 12.07
C ASP A 190 2.23 14.00 11.92
N GLY A 191 0.98 14.47 11.82
CA GLY A 191 -0.19 13.64 11.54
C GLY A 191 -0.07 12.91 10.20
N LEU A 192 0.41 13.59 9.16
CA LEU A 192 0.67 12.95 7.87
C LEU A 192 1.72 11.82 7.98
N LEU A 193 2.79 12.04 8.75
CA LEU A 193 3.82 11.01 8.96
C LEU A 193 3.28 9.80 9.72
N GLU A 194 2.39 10.01 10.71
CA GLU A 194 1.70 8.92 11.41
C GLU A 194 0.78 8.14 10.49
N ASP A 195 0.00 8.83 9.66
CA ASP A 195 -0.88 8.20 8.66
C ASP A 195 -0.08 7.40 7.63
N MET A 196 1.05 7.94 7.17
CA MET A 196 1.96 7.21 6.27
C MET A 196 2.50 5.94 6.94
N TRP A 197 2.92 6.04 8.19
CA TRP A 197 3.40 4.89 8.98
C TRP A 197 2.33 3.80 9.08
N ALA A 198 1.11 4.18 9.45
CA ALA A 198 -0.01 3.27 9.58
C ALA A 198 -0.39 2.61 8.25
N LYS A 199 -0.44 3.38 7.14
CA LYS A 199 -0.78 2.87 5.81
C LYS A 199 0.30 1.97 5.21
N LEU A 200 1.57 2.25 5.46
CA LEU A 200 2.69 1.40 5.06
C LEU A 200 2.76 0.11 5.88
N CYS A 201 1.98 0.02 6.96
CA CYS A 201 1.96 -1.13 7.87
C CYS A 201 3.38 -1.51 8.30
N LEU A 202 4.16 -0.55 8.81
CA LEU A 202 5.52 -0.79 9.29
C LEU A 202 5.53 -1.18 10.75
N LEU A 203 6.49 -2.01 11.14
CA LEU A 203 6.79 -2.34 12.53
C LEU A 203 8.30 -2.31 12.78
N ARG A 204 8.68 -1.96 14.00
CA ARG A 204 10.07 -1.87 14.47
C ARG A 204 10.38 -3.08 15.32
N VAL A 205 11.51 -3.69 15.06
CA VAL A 205 12.05 -4.75 15.91
C VAL A 205 13.48 -4.40 16.26
N TYR A 206 13.79 -4.42 17.54
CA TYR A 206 15.10 -4.06 18.05
C TYR A 206 16.01 -5.26 18.19
N THR A 207 17.29 -5.11 17.85
CA THR A 207 18.28 -6.15 18.03
C THR A 207 18.88 -6.10 19.44
N LYS A 208 19.10 -7.28 20.03
CA LYS A 208 19.81 -7.41 21.32
C LYS A 208 20.97 -8.39 21.16
N PRO A 209 22.22 -7.91 21.12
CA PRO A 209 23.39 -8.79 21.19
C PRO A 209 23.45 -9.53 22.54
N ARG A 210 24.10 -10.70 22.53
CA ARG A 210 24.27 -11.46 23.78
C ARG A 210 25.16 -10.70 24.76
N GLY A 211 24.66 -10.52 25.99
CA GLY A 211 25.41 -9.82 27.06
C GLY A 211 25.38 -8.30 26.98
N LEU A 212 24.75 -7.72 25.96
CA LEU A 212 24.61 -6.25 25.79
C LEU A 212 23.17 -5.80 25.93
N PHE A 213 22.98 -4.49 26.06
CA PHE A 213 21.65 -3.87 26.01
C PHE A 213 21.08 -3.90 24.59
N PRO A 214 19.74 -3.80 24.42
CA PRO A 214 19.13 -3.65 23.12
C PRO A 214 19.58 -2.35 22.43
N ASP A 215 19.73 -2.43 21.11
CA ASP A 215 19.96 -1.25 20.27
C ASP A 215 18.62 -0.64 19.89
N PHE A 216 18.25 0.45 20.54
CA PHE A 216 17.01 1.19 20.29
C PHE A 216 17.17 2.27 19.20
N ASP A 217 18.40 2.62 18.83
CA ASP A 217 18.67 3.68 17.85
C ASP A 217 18.52 3.19 16.41
N GLN A 218 18.76 1.89 16.19
CA GLN A 218 18.71 1.27 14.85
C GLN A 218 17.71 0.12 14.78
N PRO A 219 16.39 0.38 14.78
CA PRO A 219 15.40 -0.67 14.63
C PRO A 219 15.47 -1.33 13.26
N VAL A 220 15.23 -2.62 13.22
CA VAL A 220 14.97 -3.34 11.98
C VAL A 220 13.50 -3.15 11.60
N ILE A 221 13.26 -2.50 10.47
CA ILE A 221 11.92 -2.22 10.00
C ILE A 221 11.40 -3.40 9.18
N LEU A 222 10.27 -3.95 9.60
CA LEU A 222 9.55 -5.00 8.89
C LEU A 222 8.20 -4.47 8.40
N ARG A 223 7.61 -5.17 7.43
CA ARG A 223 6.24 -4.91 7.01
C ARG A 223 5.29 -5.79 7.82
N ASN A 224 4.25 -5.20 8.38
CA ASN A 224 3.26 -5.90 9.18
C ASN A 224 2.24 -6.64 8.28
N ASP A 225 2.71 -7.69 7.63
CA ASP A 225 1.87 -8.63 6.90
C ASP A 225 2.19 -10.07 7.32
N ALA A 226 1.32 -11.01 6.94
CA ALA A 226 1.42 -12.39 7.38
C ALA A 226 2.74 -13.10 7.02
N ARG A 227 3.46 -12.60 6.00
CA ARG A 227 4.70 -13.21 5.50
C ARG A 227 5.96 -12.55 6.02
N HIS A 228 5.88 -11.24 6.34
CA HIS A 228 7.05 -10.41 6.64
C HIS A 228 7.19 -10.04 8.12
N THR A 229 6.31 -10.55 8.99
CA THR A 229 6.35 -10.30 10.45
C THR A 229 7.03 -11.42 11.26
N THR A 230 7.64 -12.42 10.62
CA THR A 230 8.24 -13.56 11.31
C THR A 230 9.71 -13.33 11.69
N VAL A 231 10.21 -14.12 12.65
CA VAL A 231 11.65 -14.17 12.97
C VAL A 231 12.48 -14.52 11.75
N GLU A 232 11.96 -15.35 10.84
CA GLU A 232 12.60 -15.67 9.57
C GLU A 232 12.76 -14.43 8.69
N ALA A 233 11.68 -13.63 8.54
CA ALA A 233 11.71 -12.39 7.79
C ALA A 233 12.70 -11.38 8.39
N PHE A 234 12.77 -11.31 9.72
CA PHE A 234 13.73 -10.49 10.42
C PHE A 234 15.18 -10.93 10.12
N CYS A 235 15.49 -12.22 10.20
CA CYS A 235 16.81 -12.75 9.87
C CYS A 235 17.18 -12.44 8.41
N ASN A 236 16.27 -12.65 7.47
CA ASN A 236 16.48 -12.38 6.05
C ASN A 236 16.73 -10.89 5.76
N LYS A 237 16.12 -10.00 6.55
CA LYS A 237 16.33 -8.55 6.44
C LYS A 237 17.73 -8.13 6.90
N LEU A 238 18.28 -8.80 7.91
CA LEU A 238 19.66 -8.58 8.36
C LEU A 238 20.65 -9.21 7.39
N HIS A 239 20.58 -10.52 7.21
CA HIS A 239 21.42 -11.26 6.27
C HIS A 239 20.87 -12.67 6.05
N LYS A 240 20.80 -13.12 4.79
CA LYS A 240 20.23 -14.44 4.43
C LYS A 240 20.91 -15.63 5.11
N ALA A 241 22.21 -15.55 5.40
CA ALA A 241 22.93 -16.64 6.06
C ALA A 241 22.51 -16.86 7.52
N ILE A 242 21.98 -15.84 8.20
CA ILE A 242 21.62 -15.93 9.62
C ILE A 242 20.56 -17.01 9.87
N ILE A 243 19.64 -17.20 8.94
CA ILE A 243 18.56 -18.20 9.10
C ILE A 243 19.09 -19.63 9.14
N HIS A 244 20.20 -19.94 8.43
CA HIS A 244 20.81 -21.27 8.42
C HIS A 244 21.49 -21.59 9.74
N ASP A 245 22.08 -20.57 10.38
CA ASP A 245 22.80 -20.71 11.67
C ASP A 245 21.82 -20.56 12.85
N LEU A 246 20.60 -20.20 12.63
CA LEU A 246 19.64 -19.94 13.70
C LEU A 246 19.29 -21.24 14.45
N LYS A 247 19.50 -21.26 15.76
CA LYS A 247 19.00 -22.31 16.64
C LYS A 247 17.62 -21.97 17.18
N HIS A 248 17.46 -20.78 17.73
CA HIS A 248 16.21 -20.20 18.23
C HIS A 248 16.42 -18.71 18.46
N ALA A 249 15.34 -17.99 18.66
CA ALA A 249 15.38 -16.60 19.10
C ALA A 249 14.81 -16.45 20.51
N LEU A 250 15.30 -15.46 21.23
CA LEU A 250 14.70 -14.97 22.48
C LEU A 250 14.02 -13.65 22.18
N VAL A 251 12.76 -13.53 22.55
CA VAL A 251 11.93 -12.34 22.27
C VAL A 251 11.43 -11.77 23.58
N TRP A 252 11.51 -10.46 23.70
CA TRP A 252 10.89 -9.64 24.73
C TRP A 252 9.94 -8.67 24.06
N GLY A 253 8.69 -8.60 24.50
CA GLY A 253 7.71 -7.66 23.99
C GLY A 253 6.29 -8.19 23.95
N ARG A 254 5.47 -7.56 23.13
CA ARG A 254 4.03 -7.83 23.05
C ARG A 254 3.66 -9.15 22.39
N SER A 255 4.55 -9.68 21.52
CA SER A 255 4.31 -10.96 20.83
C SER A 255 4.48 -12.19 21.74
N THR A 256 4.97 -12.01 22.96
CA THR A 256 5.33 -13.09 23.87
C THR A 256 4.47 -13.12 25.13
N LYS A 257 4.27 -14.33 25.65
CA LYS A 257 3.60 -14.52 26.97
C LYS A 257 4.54 -14.30 28.14
N PHE A 258 5.83 -14.53 27.93
CA PHE A 258 6.89 -14.42 28.96
C PHE A 258 8.06 -13.61 28.38
N ASN A 259 8.75 -12.84 29.22
CA ASN A 259 9.90 -12.03 28.84
C ASN A 259 11.18 -12.49 29.57
N PRO A 260 12.13 -13.17 28.89
CA PRO A 260 12.14 -13.55 27.48
C PRO A 260 11.38 -14.85 27.18
N GLN A 261 10.87 -14.98 25.97
CA GLN A 261 10.32 -16.22 25.45
C GLN A 261 11.22 -16.79 24.35
N LYS A 262 11.53 -18.09 24.45
CA LYS A 262 12.24 -18.82 23.40
C LYS A 262 11.25 -19.18 22.27
N VAL A 263 11.58 -18.77 21.04
CA VAL A 263 10.69 -18.93 19.87
C VAL A 263 11.43 -19.51 18.66
N GLY A 264 10.69 -20.11 17.75
CA GLY A 264 11.18 -20.59 16.47
C GLY A 264 11.15 -19.52 15.37
N LYS A 265 11.55 -19.92 14.16
CA LYS A 265 11.61 -19.04 12.98
C LYS A 265 10.25 -18.50 12.53
N ASP A 266 9.18 -19.24 12.76
CA ASP A 266 7.82 -18.92 12.30
C ASP A 266 7.05 -18.02 13.29
N HIS A 267 7.65 -17.65 14.43
CA HIS A 267 7.04 -16.80 15.42
C HIS A 267 6.81 -15.40 14.84
N ARG A 268 5.59 -14.88 15.01
CA ARG A 268 5.20 -13.54 14.55
C ARG A 268 5.60 -12.48 15.59
N LEU A 269 6.27 -11.46 15.10
CA LEU A 269 6.73 -10.33 15.89
C LEU A 269 5.69 -9.20 15.88
N CYS A 270 5.68 -8.41 16.96
CA CYS A 270 4.90 -7.19 17.10
C CYS A 270 5.81 -5.95 17.06
N ASP A 271 5.20 -4.77 16.90
CA ASP A 271 5.96 -3.51 16.97
C ASP A 271 6.60 -3.35 18.36
N GLU A 272 7.84 -2.89 18.37
CA GLU A 272 8.68 -2.68 19.55
C GLU A 272 9.16 -3.97 20.25
N ASP A 273 9.04 -5.14 19.61
CA ASP A 273 9.65 -6.34 20.13
C ASP A 273 11.19 -6.25 20.09
N VAL A 274 11.83 -6.79 21.12
CA VAL A 274 13.29 -6.93 21.17
C VAL A 274 13.67 -8.37 20.89
N LEU A 275 14.61 -8.59 19.98
CA LEU A 275 15.00 -9.91 19.50
C LEU A 275 16.48 -10.19 19.72
N GLN A 276 16.79 -11.29 20.38
CA GLN A 276 18.14 -11.85 20.45
C GLN A 276 18.20 -13.17 19.67
N LEU A 277 19.08 -13.23 18.67
CA LEU A 277 19.31 -14.44 17.88
C LEU A 277 20.34 -15.33 18.58
N VAL A 278 20.01 -16.60 18.73
CA VAL A 278 20.92 -17.62 19.27
C VAL A 278 21.30 -18.56 18.13
N LYS A 279 22.60 -18.58 17.80
CA LYS A 279 23.17 -19.43 16.76
C LYS A 279 23.41 -20.85 17.29
N ARG A 280 23.54 -21.77 16.36
CA ARG A 280 23.94 -23.17 16.64
C ARG A 280 25.38 -23.25 17.11
#